data_88847b0c2bbee950ee6d56c1de440e4a
#
_entry.id   88847b0c2bbee950ee6d56c1de440e4a
#
_cell.length_a   1.000
_cell.length_b   1.000
_cell.length_c   1.000
_cell.angle_alpha   90.00
_cell.angle_beta   90.00
_cell.angle_gamma   90.00
#
_symmetry.space_group_name_H-M   'P 1'
#
loop_
_entity.id
_entity.type
_entity.pdbx_description
1 polymer ?
#
loop_
_entity_poly.entity_id
_entity_poly.type
_entity_poly.pdbx_seq_one_letter_code
_entity_poly.pdbx_strand_id
1 'polypeptide(L)'
;DSREVQIVTASLTLKDCKLQGESTHSGELWHLEGKDNIRYRLNTIPGSKIGNGEVIAELNDDRFRTTTGGTVKFAPGLSIKKARSAKNGYEVNKGGTLLWIPQETHEINKDISLLMIEDGQWIEAGTEVVKDIFSQTAGIVTVTQKNDILREIIVRSGKLHLVSDSKTIARFADGKMVNPGEEIAKGLKAEAMVFVEAVDTPEGGALLLRPVEEYAIPDEAHLPELSTVKQSGGPSLGLKATQRLAFKDGELIKSVEGVELLRTQLILDTY
;
A
#
# COMPACT_ATOMS: atom_id res chain seq x y z
N ASP A 1 17.29 -49.25 -12.17
CA ASP A 1 16.74 -47.92 -12.48
C ASP A 1 17.78 -46.84 -12.15
N SER A 2 18.58 -46.47 -13.14
CA SER A 2 19.51 -45.35 -13.00
C SER A 2 18.69 -44.06 -13.13
N ARG A 3 18.59 -43.26 -12.05
CA ARG A 3 18.05 -41.94 -12.11
C ARG A 3 19.16 -40.99 -12.54
N GLU A 4 19.04 -40.41 -13.72
CA GLU A 4 19.91 -39.33 -14.16
C GLU A 4 19.48 -38.01 -13.46
N VAL A 5 20.42 -37.38 -12.79
CA VAL A 5 20.26 -36.02 -12.29
C VAL A 5 21.01 -35.07 -13.21
N GLN A 6 20.31 -34.28 -13.97
CA GLN A 6 20.92 -33.24 -14.79
C GLN A 6 21.09 -31.96 -13.98
N ILE A 7 22.30 -31.49 -13.85
CA ILE A 7 22.61 -30.17 -13.27
C ILE A 7 22.85 -29.23 -14.44
N VAL A 8 21.97 -28.25 -14.58
CA VAL A 8 22.08 -27.20 -15.59
C VAL A 8 22.66 -25.95 -14.96
N THR A 9 23.78 -25.47 -15.49
CA THR A 9 24.35 -24.18 -15.09
C THR A 9 24.27 -23.22 -16.27
N ALA A 10 23.71 -22.02 -16.03
CA ALA A 10 23.66 -20.96 -17.00
C ALA A 10 23.82 -19.62 -16.30
N SER A 11 24.17 -18.57 -17.01
CA SER A 11 24.28 -17.22 -16.49
C SER A 11 23.29 -16.30 -17.16
N LEU A 12 22.74 -15.39 -16.35
CA LEU A 12 21.92 -14.27 -16.79
C LEU A 12 22.77 -13.00 -16.77
N THR A 13 22.74 -12.24 -17.86
CA THR A 13 23.39 -10.94 -17.94
C THR A 13 22.32 -9.87 -18.14
N LEU A 14 22.29 -8.89 -17.26
CA LEU A 14 21.43 -7.72 -17.38
C LEU A 14 22.22 -6.60 -18.06
N LYS A 15 21.72 -6.13 -19.20
CA LYS A 15 22.33 -5.02 -19.93
C LYS A 15 22.07 -3.69 -19.26
N ASP A 16 23.04 -2.79 -19.31
CA ASP A 16 22.93 -1.42 -18.79
C ASP A 16 22.53 -1.34 -17.31
N CYS A 17 22.85 -2.36 -16.54
CA CYS A 17 22.59 -2.42 -15.11
C CYS A 17 23.90 -2.33 -14.31
N LYS A 18 23.84 -1.67 -13.18
CA LYS A 18 24.95 -1.58 -12.22
C LYS A 18 24.59 -2.32 -10.93
N LEU A 19 25.53 -3.09 -10.42
CA LEU A 19 25.42 -3.75 -9.13
C LEU A 19 26.09 -2.86 -8.06
N GLN A 20 25.36 -2.48 -7.04
CA GLN A 20 25.86 -1.69 -5.91
C GLN A 20 25.62 -2.42 -4.60
N GLY A 21 26.66 -2.49 -3.78
CA GLY A 21 26.59 -3.02 -2.42
C GLY A 21 26.55 -1.91 -1.39
N GLU A 22 25.77 -2.10 -0.34
CA GLU A 22 25.66 -1.22 0.80
C GLU A 22 25.82 -2.03 2.09
N SER A 23 26.71 -1.61 2.97
CA SER A 23 26.88 -2.24 4.28
C SER A 23 25.82 -1.72 5.24
N THR A 24 25.06 -2.63 5.83
CA THR A 24 24.04 -2.33 6.85
C THR A 24 24.33 -3.06 8.16
N HIS A 25 23.65 -2.70 9.23
CA HIS A 25 23.78 -3.39 10.53
C HIS A 25 23.37 -4.87 10.48
N SER A 26 22.56 -5.25 9.52
CA SER A 26 22.08 -6.64 9.31
C SER A 26 22.88 -7.41 8.25
N GLY A 27 23.91 -6.82 7.65
CA GLY A 27 24.72 -7.41 6.60
C GLY A 27 24.83 -6.55 5.36
N GLU A 28 25.31 -7.13 4.26
CA GLU A 28 25.40 -6.44 2.97
C GLU A 28 24.07 -6.45 2.23
N LEU A 29 23.64 -5.28 1.79
CA LEU A 29 22.47 -5.07 0.95
C LEU A 29 22.95 -4.80 -0.48
N TRP A 30 22.45 -5.56 -1.44
CA TRP A 30 22.80 -5.41 -2.85
C TRP A 30 21.64 -4.84 -3.64
N HIS A 31 21.94 -3.87 -4.50
CA HIS A 31 21.01 -3.22 -5.39
C HIS A 31 21.43 -3.36 -6.84
N LEU A 32 20.44 -3.53 -7.70
CA LEU A 32 20.61 -3.54 -9.14
C LEU A 32 19.97 -2.26 -9.70
N GLU A 33 20.77 -1.38 -10.29
CA GLU A 33 20.28 -0.15 -10.94
C GLU A 33 20.20 -0.36 -12.45
N GLY A 34 19.01 -0.15 -13.00
CA GLY A 34 18.77 -0.17 -14.44
C GLY A 34 18.95 1.21 -15.09
N LYS A 35 18.80 1.25 -16.40
CA LYS A 35 18.99 2.43 -17.25
C LYS A 35 18.05 3.58 -16.93
N ASP A 36 16.85 3.30 -16.41
CA ASP A 36 15.80 4.27 -16.08
C ASP A 36 15.84 4.73 -14.62
N ASN A 37 16.98 4.62 -13.94
CA ASN A 37 17.13 4.84 -12.50
C ASN A 37 16.22 3.96 -11.63
N ILE A 38 15.72 2.87 -12.19
CA ILE A 38 14.95 1.87 -11.45
C ILE A 38 15.93 1.04 -10.63
N ARG A 39 15.68 0.96 -9.32
CA ARG A 39 16.53 0.27 -8.36
C ARG A 39 15.83 -0.95 -7.78
N TYR A 40 16.40 -2.13 -8.05
CA TYR A 40 15.94 -3.39 -7.48
C TYR A 40 16.83 -3.79 -6.30
N ARG A 41 16.22 -4.20 -5.21
CA ARG A 41 16.94 -4.83 -4.11
C ARG A 41 17.07 -6.32 -4.39
N LEU A 42 18.30 -6.84 -4.39
CA LEU A 42 18.56 -8.26 -4.54
C LEU A 42 18.17 -9.03 -3.27
N ASN A 43 17.47 -10.14 -3.45
CA ASN A 43 17.16 -11.08 -2.37
C ASN A 43 18.27 -12.10 -2.15
N THR A 44 19.24 -12.14 -3.06
CA THR A 44 20.35 -13.09 -3.05
C THR A 44 21.69 -12.36 -3.02
N ILE A 45 22.70 -13.00 -2.46
CA ILE A 45 24.09 -12.50 -2.50
C ILE A 45 24.68 -12.82 -3.86
N PRO A 46 25.44 -11.90 -4.51
CA PRO A 46 26.15 -12.20 -5.76
C PRO A 46 27.00 -13.48 -5.65
N GLY A 47 26.90 -14.34 -6.66
CA GLY A 47 27.57 -15.65 -6.67
C GLY A 47 26.77 -16.80 -6.06
N SER A 48 25.59 -16.54 -5.51
CA SER A 48 24.72 -17.58 -4.95
C SER A 48 24.06 -18.42 -6.06
N LYS A 49 23.73 -19.66 -5.72
CA LYS A 49 22.90 -20.53 -6.57
C LYS A 49 21.44 -20.12 -6.42
N ILE A 50 20.73 -20.09 -7.54
CA ILE A 50 19.33 -19.69 -7.60
C ILE A 50 18.52 -20.82 -8.23
N GLY A 51 17.40 -21.18 -7.61
CA GLY A 51 16.47 -22.18 -8.11
C GLY A 51 15.42 -21.60 -9.05
N ASN A 52 14.78 -22.46 -9.83
CA ASN A 52 13.67 -22.08 -10.69
C ASN A 52 12.49 -21.60 -9.86
N GLY A 53 11.87 -20.47 -10.27
CA GLY A 53 10.75 -19.86 -9.57
C GLY A 53 11.14 -19.01 -8.36
N GLU A 54 12.43 -18.88 -8.07
CA GLU A 54 12.94 -18.11 -6.95
C GLU A 54 12.91 -16.61 -7.26
N VAL A 55 12.48 -15.80 -6.29
CA VAL A 55 12.50 -14.33 -6.38
C VAL A 55 13.92 -13.85 -6.16
N ILE A 56 14.52 -13.27 -7.19
CA ILE A 56 15.92 -12.81 -7.13
C ILE A 56 16.06 -11.34 -6.74
N ALA A 57 15.06 -10.53 -7.04
CA ALA A 57 15.07 -9.10 -6.72
C ALA A 57 13.66 -8.55 -6.56
N GLU A 58 13.53 -7.47 -5.82
CA GLU A 58 12.28 -6.75 -5.61
C GLU A 58 12.48 -5.25 -5.84
N LEU A 59 11.53 -4.62 -6.53
CA LEU A 59 11.44 -3.18 -6.70
C LEU A 59 10.40 -2.62 -5.75
N ASN A 60 10.83 -1.72 -4.88
CA ASN A 60 9.98 -0.86 -4.08
C ASN A 60 9.94 0.52 -4.74
N ASP A 61 8.80 0.88 -5.28
CA ASP A 61 8.62 2.16 -5.96
C ASP A 61 7.89 3.14 -5.03
N ASP A 62 8.55 4.25 -4.71
CA ASP A 62 7.99 5.27 -3.81
C ASP A 62 6.71 5.90 -4.36
N ARG A 63 6.47 5.84 -5.69
CA ARG A 63 5.21 6.28 -6.30
C ARG A 63 4.01 5.48 -5.84
N PHE A 64 4.20 4.27 -5.31
CA PHE A 64 3.17 3.38 -4.76
C PHE A 64 3.23 3.29 -3.24
N ARG A 65 3.81 4.29 -2.60
CA ARG A 65 3.85 4.38 -1.15
C ARG A 65 2.87 5.43 -0.65
N THR A 66 2.06 5.07 0.34
CA THR A 66 1.12 5.99 1.00
C THR A 66 1.81 6.82 2.06
N THR A 67 1.13 7.83 2.61
CA THR A 67 1.65 8.66 3.71
C THR A 67 1.23 8.16 5.08
N THR A 68 0.10 7.46 5.16
CA THR A 68 -0.43 6.85 6.39
C THR A 68 -1.03 5.50 6.09
N GLY A 69 -1.52 4.80 7.10
CA GLY A 69 -2.45 3.71 6.92
C GLY A 69 -3.74 4.15 6.24
N GLY A 70 -4.66 3.26 6.02
CA GLY A 70 -5.92 3.54 5.33
C GLY A 70 -6.70 2.30 4.93
N THR A 71 -7.69 2.51 4.09
CA THR A 71 -8.51 1.45 3.49
C THR A 71 -8.26 1.36 1.99
N VAL A 72 -8.03 0.13 1.52
CA VAL A 72 -7.86 -0.17 0.10
C VAL A 72 -9.23 -0.43 -0.54
N LYS A 73 -9.45 0.15 -1.71
CA LYS A 73 -10.56 -0.22 -2.59
C LYS A 73 -10.08 -0.36 -4.03
N PHE A 74 -10.52 -1.41 -4.70
CA PHE A 74 -10.24 -1.60 -6.12
C PHE A 74 -11.34 -0.95 -6.94
N ALA A 75 -10.97 -0.05 -7.84
CA ALA A 75 -11.89 0.43 -8.85
C ALA A 75 -12.27 -0.71 -9.83
N PRO A 76 -13.43 -0.63 -10.51
CA PRO A 76 -13.81 -1.66 -11.48
C PRO A 76 -12.72 -1.91 -12.52
N GLY A 77 -12.36 -3.16 -12.73
CA GLY A 77 -11.34 -3.59 -13.67
C GLY A 77 -10.04 -4.06 -13.02
N LEU A 78 -9.64 -3.51 -11.88
CA LEU A 78 -8.48 -3.99 -11.12
C LEU A 78 -8.81 -5.33 -10.47
N SER A 79 -8.00 -6.34 -10.71
CA SER A 79 -8.19 -7.66 -10.12
C SER A 79 -6.88 -8.34 -9.77
N ILE A 80 -6.95 -9.22 -8.78
CA ILE A 80 -5.86 -10.08 -8.34
C ILE A 80 -6.16 -11.54 -8.65
N LYS A 81 -5.12 -12.34 -8.84
CA LYS A 81 -5.25 -13.78 -8.99
C LYS A 81 -5.64 -14.42 -7.67
N LYS A 82 -6.44 -15.49 -7.74
CA LYS A 82 -6.76 -16.28 -6.55
C LYS A 82 -5.48 -16.94 -6.02
N ALA A 83 -5.02 -16.51 -4.85
CA ALA A 83 -3.87 -17.12 -4.18
C ALA A 83 -4.36 -18.02 -3.04
N ARG A 84 -3.71 -19.17 -2.88
CA ARG A 84 -3.93 -20.05 -1.73
C ARG A 84 -3.35 -19.50 -0.43
N SER A 85 -2.39 -18.59 -0.52
CA SER A 85 -1.84 -17.86 0.62
C SER A 85 -1.32 -16.48 0.17
N ALA A 86 -1.56 -15.48 1.01
CA ALA A 86 -1.14 -14.10 0.79
C ALA A 86 0.26 -13.78 1.35
N LYS A 87 1.06 -14.78 1.62
CA LYS A 87 2.36 -14.63 2.32
C LYS A 87 3.28 -13.57 1.70
N ASN A 88 3.24 -13.39 0.38
CA ASN A 88 4.06 -12.42 -0.37
C ASN A 88 3.22 -11.39 -1.15
N GLY A 89 1.99 -11.12 -0.68
CA GLY A 89 1.04 -10.26 -1.39
C GLY A 89 0.25 -11.01 -2.46
N TYR A 90 -0.55 -10.27 -3.21
CA TYR A 90 -1.48 -10.78 -4.20
C TYR A 90 -1.00 -10.45 -5.60
N GLU A 91 -0.83 -11.46 -6.45
CA GLU A 91 -0.43 -11.25 -7.83
C GLU A 91 -1.51 -10.50 -8.62
N VAL A 92 -1.14 -9.44 -9.32
CA VAL A 92 -2.04 -8.68 -10.18
C VAL A 92 -2.46 -9.54 -11.37
N ASN A 93 -3.77 -9.72 -11.55
CA ASN A 93 -4.33 -10.37 -12.71
C ASN A 93 -4.58 -9.38 -13.84
N LYS A 94 -5.23 -8.26 -13.52
CA LYS A 94 -5.52 -7.17 -14.44
C LYS A 94 -5.25 -5.86 -13.73
N GLY A 95 -4.49 -4.98 -14.35
CA GLY A 95 -4.22 -3.63 -13.86
C GLY A 95 -5.46 -2.75 -13.85
N GLY A 96 -5.33 -1.59 -13.28
CA GLY A 96 -6.41 -0.63 -13.13
C GLY A 96 -6.10 0.38 -12.05
N THR A 97 -7.13 0.94 -11.43
CA THR A 97 -6.97 1.95 -10.38
C THR A 97 -7.19 1.35 -9.00
N LEU A 98 -6.21 1.54 -8.13
CA LEU A 98 -6.33 1.28 -6.71
C LEU A 98 -6.67 2.59 -5.99
N LEU A 99 -7.70 2.55 -5.16
CA LEU A 99 -8.15 3.67 -4.36
C LEU A 99 -7.70 3.50 -2.91
N TRP A 100 -7.12 4.55 -2.35
CA TRP A 100 -6.65 4.57 -0.97
C TRP A 100 -7.35 5.67 -0.20
N ILE A 101 -8.03 5.31 0.87
CA ILE A 101 -8.70 6.24 1.76
C ILE A 101 -7.86 6.36 3.03
N PRO A 102 -7.09 7.46 3.22
CA PRO A 102 -6.17 7.60 4.34
C PRO A 102 -6.84 7.58 5.71
N GLN A 103 -6.19 6.90 6.64
CA GLN A 103 -6.57 6.84 8.03
C GLN A 103 -5.32 6.54 8.86
N GLU A 104 -4.95 7.42 9.78
CA GLU A 104 -3.86 7.10 10.70
C GLU A 104 -4.38 6.42 11.96
N THR A 105 -3.67 5.40 12.41
CA THR A 105 -4.01 4.64 13.59
C THR A 105 -2.80 4.58 14.51
N HIS A 106 -2.95 5.18 15.70
CA HIS A 106 -1.97 5.09 16.77
C HIS A 106 -2.37 3.97 17.72
N GLU A 107 -1.61 2.90 17.73
CA GLU A 107 -1.75 1.84 18.73
C GLU A 107 -0.96 2.25 19.97
N ILE A 108 -1.65 2.40 21.10
CA ILE A 108 -1.09 2.92 22.32
C ILE A 108 -1.50 2.07 23.53
N ASN A 109 -0.76 2.20 24.61
CA ASN A 109 -1.07 1.55 25.89
C ASN A 109 -0.72 2.57 26.98
N LYS A 110 -1.59 3.56 27.14
CA LYS A 110 -1.40 4.69 28.08
C LYS A 110 -2.64 4.92 28.91
N ASP A 111 -2.47 5.52 30.08
CA ASP A 111 -3.56 5.94 30.94
C ASP A 111 -4.43 6.99 30.24
N ILE A 112 -5.76 6.88 30.41
CA ILE A 112 -6.74 7.81 29.82
C ILE A 112 -6.52 9.27 30.25
N SER A 113 -5.93 9.50 31.40
CA SER A 113 -5.62 10.86 31.91
C SER A 113 -4.64 11.62 31.00
N LEU A 114 -3.91 10.92 30.12
CA LEU A 114 -2.99 11.51 29.15
C LEU A 114 -3.67 11.93 27.84
N LEU A 115 -4.96 11.64 27.68
CA LEU A 115 -5.75 12.03 26.50
C LEU A 115 -5.90 13.55 26.45
N MET A 116 -5.60 14.17 25.31
CA MET A 116 -5.58 15.62 25.10
C MET A 116 -6.76 16.12 24.26
N ILE A 117 -7.58 15.21 23.72
CA ILE A 117 -8.67 15.51 22.80
C ILE A 117 -9.95 14.78 23.24
N GLU A 118 -11.05 15.10 22.60
CA GLU A 118 -12.36 14.47 22.81
C GLU A 118 -12.70 13.52 21.67
N ASP A 119 -13.30 12.38 22.02
CA ASP A 119 -13.81 11.44 21.01
C ASP A 119 -14.82 12.11 20.09
N GLY A 120 -14.70 11.92 18.78
CA GLY A 120 -15.53 12.55 17.76
C GLY A 120 -15.12 13.99 17.40
N GLN A 121 -14.09 14.53 18.02
CA GLN A 121 -13.57 15.86 17.72
C GLN A 121 -12.88 15.89 16.37
N TRP A 122 -13.13 16.95 15.58
CA TRP A 122 -12.29 17.24 14.42
C TRP A 122 -11.03 17.96 14.86
N ILE A 123 -9.87 17.52 14.39
CA ILE A 123 -8.56 18.08 14.74
C ILE A 123 -7.76 18.47 13.50
N GLU A 124 -6.88 19.45 13.65
CA GLU A 124 -5.90 19.82 12.62
C GLU A 124 -4.66 18.94 12.70
N ALA A 125 -3.92 18.86 11.60
CA ALA A 125 -2.61 18.22 11.58
C ALA A 125 -1.66 18.86 12.61
N GLY A 126 -0.88 18.03 13.31
CA GLY A 126 0.03 18.48 14.36
C GLY A 126 -0.62 18.64 15.74
N THR A 127 -1.90 18.28 15.89
CA THR A 127 -2.58 18.28 17.18
C THR A 127 -2.02 17.19 18.10
N GLU A 128 -1.71 17.54 19.34
CA GLU A 128 -1.34 16.56 20.38
C GLU A 128 -2.62 15.80 20.81
N VAL A 129 -2.70 14.53 20.48
CA VAL A 129 -3.87 13.68 20.74
C VAL A 129 -3.79 12.97 22.09
N VAL A 130 -2.61 12.52 22.42
CA VAL A 130 -2.23 11.98 23.73
C VAL A 130 -0.89 12.63 24.06
N LYS A 131 -0.52 12.72 25.32
CA LYS A 131 0.75 13.32 25.72
C LYS A 131 1.93 12.75 24.89
N ASP A 132 2.66 13.65 24.24
CA ASP A 132 3.81 13.37 23.36
C ASP A 132 3.47 12.59 22.05
N ILE A 133 2.20 12.46 21.72
CA ILE A 133 1.75 11.86 20.46
C ILE A 133 0.93 12.88 19.66
N PHE A 134 1.37 13.13 18.42
CA PHE A 134 0.81 14.15 17.54
C PHE A 134 0.19 13.54 16.30
N SER A 135 -0.94 14.10 15.85
CA SER A 135 -1.55 13.72 14.60
C SER A 135 -0.71 14.20 13.42
N GLN A 136 -0.62 13.39 12.36
CA GLN A 136 0.00 13.81 11.09
C GLN A 136 -1.00 14.45 10.14
N THR A 137 -2.27 14.12 10.28
CA THR A 137 -3.34 14.56 9.38
C THR A 137 -4.46 15.26 10.14
N ALA A 138 -5.24 16.06 9.42
CA ALA A 138 -6.48 16.65 9.92
C ALA A 138 -7.64 15.69 9.69
N GLY A 139 -8.55 15.59 10.64
CA GLY A 139 -9.72 14.72 10.52
C GLY A 139 -10.48 14.53 11.82
N ILE A 140 -11.37 13.54 11.80
CA ILE A 140 -12.17 13.14 12.99
C ILE A 140 -11.40 12.11 13.80
N VAL A 141 -11.30 12.34 15.09
CA VAL A 141 -10.65 11.41 16.02
C VAL A 141 -11.65 10.42 16.60
N THR A 142 -11.27 9.16 16.63
CA THR A 142 -11.95 8.10 17.35
C THR A 142 -11.03 7.56 18.44
N VAL A 143 -11.53 7.51 19.67
CA VAL A 143 -10.80 7.03 20.84
C VAL A 143 -11.31 5.65 21.20
N THR A 144 -10.43 4.68 21.27
CA THR A 144 -10.73 3.33 21.75
C THR A 144 -10.04 3.09 23.08
N GLN A 145 -10.79 2.72 24.11
CA GLN A 145 -10.28 2.47 25.44
C GLN A 145 -10.86 1.19 26.05
N LYS A 146 -10.14 0.64 27.00
CA LYS A 146 -10.61 -0.44 27.87
C LYS A 146 -10.30 -0.07 29.31
N ASN A 147 -11.37 0.15 30.11
CA ASN A 147 -11.27 0.73 31.44
C ASN A 147 -10.55 2.11 31.37
N ASP A 148 -9.53 2.32 32.17
CA ASP A 148 -8.75 3.56 32.21
C ASP A 148 -7.54 3.56 31.26
N ILE A 149 -7.48 2.61 30.33
CA ILE A 149 -6.36 2.46 29.39
C ILE A 149 -6.79 2.77 27.96
N LEU A 150 -6.09 3.72 27.35
CA LEU A 150 -6.19 4.02 25.93
C LEU A 150 -5.55 2.90 25.13
N ARG A 151 -6.27 2.40 24.13
CA ARG A 151 -5.80 1.33 23.22
C ARG A 151 -5.44 1.84 21.85
N GLU A 152 -6.23 2.75 21.33
CA GLU A 152 -6.11 3.18 19.94
C GLU A 152 -6.65 4.59 19.77
N ILE A 153 -5.93 5.42 19.05
CA ILE A 153 -6.39 6.70 18.53
C ILE A 153 -6.40 6.62 17.01
N ILE A 154 -7.55 6.84 16.42
CA ILE A 154 -7.77 6.80 14.98
C ILE A 154 -8.07 8.19 14.50
N VAL A 155 -7.37 8.67 13.47
CA VAL A 155 -7.69 9.92 12.77
C VAL A 155 -8.15 9.58 11.37
N ARG A 156 -9.42 9.75 11.09
CA ARG A 156 -9.98 9.63 9.74
C ARG A 156 -9.79 10.95 9.01
N SER A 157 -8.84 10.95 8.08
CA SER A 157 -8.47 12.15 7.33
C SER A 157 -9.64 12.72 6.56
N GLY A 158 -9.84 14.01 6.58
CA GLY A 158 -10.87 14.68 5.80
C GLY A 158 -11.25 16.06 6.31
N LYS A 159 -12.12 16.71 5.56
CA LYS A 159 -12.74 17.99 5.89
C LYS A 159 -14.14 17.76 6.40
N LEU A 160 -14.53 18.55 7.39
CA LEU A 160 -15.85 18.48 7.98
C LEU A 160 -16.79 19.50 7.31
N HIS A 161 -18.00 19.04 6.98
CA HIS A 161 -19.07 19.89 6.46
C HIS A 161 -20.33 19.67 7.31
N LEU A 162 -20.73 20.69 8.06
CA LEU A 162 -21.92 20.62 8.90
C LEU A 162 -23.19 20.57 8.05
N VAL A 163 -24.08 19.65 8.35
CA VAL A 163 -25.33 19.43 7.62
C VAL A 163 -26.45 19.18 8.62
N SER A 164 -27.54 19.94 8.49
CA SER A 164 -28.75 19.77 9.32
C SER A 164 -29.82 18.90 8.65
N ASP A 165 -29.70 18.62 7.36
CA ASP A 165 -30.65 17.83 6.59
C ASP A 165 -30.52 16.34 6.88
N SER A 166 -31.55 15.75 7.50
CA SER A 166 -31.59 14.35 7.86
C SER A 166 -31.51 13.38 6.66
N LYS A 167 -32.00 13.79 5.49
CA LYS A 167 -31.93 12.98 4.27
C LYS A 167 -30.49 12.89 3.75
N THR A 168 -29.76 13.99 3.78
CA THR A 168 -28.35 14.02 3.41
C THR A 168 -27.53 13.19 4.38
N ILE A 169 -27.74 13.30 5.67
CA ILE A 169 -27.08 12.45 6.68
C ILE A 169 -27.35 10.97 6.42
N ALA A 170 -28.62 10.60 6.21
CA ALA A 170 -28.99 9.21 5.94
C ALA A 170 -28.38 8.65 4.65
N ARG A 171 -28.22 9.48 3.62
CA ARG A 171 -27.58 9.09 2.36
C ARG A 171 -26.14 8.59 2.55
N PHE A 172 -25.42 9.17 3.48
CA PHE A 172 -24.01 8.86 3.74
C PHE A 172 -23.76 8.07 5.03
N ALA A 173 -24.81 7.54 5.65
CA ALA A 173 -24.69 6.78 6.90
C ALA A 173 -23.67 5.64 6.86
N ASP A 174 -23.59 4.93 5.73
CA ASP A 174 -22.66 3.82 5.50
C ASP A 174 -21.42 4.20 4.67
N GLY A 175 -21.25 5.49 4.41
CA GLY A 175 -20.20 5.99 3.54
C GLY A 175 -20.44 5.70 2.06
N LYS A 176 -20.09 6.66 1.21
CA LYS A 176 -20.17 6.51 -0.26
C LYS A 176 -19.02 7.20 -0.95
N MET A 177 -18.53 6.56 -2.01
CA MET A 177 -17.65 7.19 -2.96
C MET A 177 -18.43 8.17 -3.83
N VAL A 178 -17.96 9.39 -3.94
CA VAL A 178 -18.56 10.45 -4.75
C VAL A 178 -17.55 10.87 -5.82
N ASN A 179 -18.01 10.88 -7.08
CA ASN A 179 -17.17 11.26 -8.22
C ASN A 179 -17.11 12.78 -8.39
N PRO A 180 -16.06 13.30 -9.07
CA PRO A 180 -15.97 14.73 -9.37
C PRO A 180 -17.22 15.23 -10.10
N GLY A 181 -17.72 16.39 -9.66
CA GLY A 181 -18.91 17.03 -10.24
C GLY A 181 -20.25 16.57 -9.66
N GLU A 182 -20.29 15.49 -8.89
CA GLU A 182 -21.50 15.05 -8.20
C GLU A 182 -21.82 15.94 -6.99
N GLU A 183 -23.11 16.21 -6.77
CA GLU A 183 -23.58 16.96 -5.62
C GLU A 183 -23.56 16.09 -4.36
N ILE A 184 -22.91 16.58 -3.32
CA ILE A 184 -22.85 15.95 -1.99
C ILE A 184 -23.99 16.45 -1.11
N ALA A 185 -24.14 17.76 -1.04
CA ALA A 185 -25.19 18.47 -0.32
C ALA A 185 -25.56 19.73 -1.11
N LYS A 186 -26.62 20.40 -0.73
CA LYS A 186 -27.07 21.62 -1.40
C LYS A 186 -25.94 22.67 -1.46
N GLY A 187 -25.50 23.01 -2.67
CA GLY A 187 -24.42 23.95 -2.91
C GLY A 187 -23.01 23.40 -2.73
N LEU A 188 -22.86 22.10 -2.47
CA LEU A 188 -21.57 21.44 -2.32
C LEU A 188 -21.42 20.32 -3.36
N LYS A 189 -20.51 20.50 -4.31
CA LYS A 189 -20.13 19.49 -5.31
C LYS A 189 -18.73 18.98 -5.01
N ALA A 190 -18.49 17.70 -5.31
CA ALA A 190 -17.15 17.12 -5.24
C ALA A 190 -16.25 17.73 -6.34
N GLU A 191 -15.10 18.25 -5.97
CA GLU A 191 -14.07 18.73 -6.92
C GLU A 191 -13.19 17.61 -7.44
N ALA A 192 -12.99 16.58 -6.59
CA ALA A 192 -12.25 15.36 -6.88
C ALA A 192 -13.02 14.16 -6.32
N MET A 193 -12.59 12.95 -6.64
CA MET A 193 -13.14 11.76 -5.99
C MET A 193 -12.95 11.85 -4.48
N VAL A 194 -13.99 11.64 -3.73
CA VAL A 194 -14.01 11.76 -2.27
C VAL A 194 -14.88 10.65 -1.68
N PHE A 195 -14.48 10.13 -0.53
CA PHE A 195 -15.29 9.21 0.25
C PHE A 195 -16.01 10.01 1.35
N VAL A 196 -17.33 10.02 1.32
CA VAL A 196 -18.15 10.83 2.23
C VAL A 196 -18.84 9.95 3.25
N GLU A 197 -18.65 10.27 4.52
CA GLU A 197 -19.28 9.60 5.65
C GLU A 197 -20.11 10.58 6.49
N ALA A 198 -21.27 10.13 6.97
CA ALA A 198 -21.98 10.83 8.01
C ALA A 198 -21.31 10.56 9.36
N VAL A 199 -21.03 11.61 10.11
CA VAL A 199 -20.38 11.55 11.41
C VAL A 199 -21.12 12.39 12.44
N ASP A 200 -21.06 11.97 13.70
CA ASP A 200 -21.54 12.75 14.83
C ASP A 200 -20.37 13.51 15.44
N THR A 201 -20.56 14.81 15.63
CA THR A 201 -19.57 15.68 16.27
C THR A 201 -20.16 16.31 17.52
N PRO A 202 -19.35 16.90 18.42
CA PRO A 202 -19.86 17.64 19.56
C PRO A 202 -20.81 18.79 19.18
N GLU A 203 -20.68 19.32 17.96
CA GLU A 203 -21.56 20.38 17.42
C GLU A 203 -22.78 19.86 16.66
N GLY A 204 -22.93 18.53 16.52
CA GLY A 204 -24.05 17.92 15.81
C GLY A 204 -23.63 17.05 14.64
N GLY A 205 -24.59 16.65 13.82
CA GLY A 205 -24.38 15.84 12.63
C GLY A 205 -23.63 16.59 11.54
N ALA A 206 -22.73 15.88 10.86
CA ALA A 206 -21.91 16.44 9.81
C ALA A 206 -21.54 15.38 8.76
N LEU A 207 -21.00 15.83 7.65
CA LEU A 207 -20.35 14.98 6.67
C LEU A 207 -18.84 15.13 6.79
N LEU A 208 -18.14 14.01 6.83
CA LEU A 208 -16.69 13.95 6.70
C LEU A 208 -16.36 13.66 5.25
N LEU A 209 -15.68 14.59 4.59
CA LEU A 209 -15.23 14.46 3.21
C LEU A 209 -13.78 13.94 3.22
N ARG A 210 -13.63 12.65 3.03
CA ARG A 210 -12.33 11.98 3.08
C ARG A 210 -11.66 11.99 1.72
N PRO A 211 -10.41 12.48 1.60
CA PRO A 211 -9.69 12.46 0.34
C PRO A 211 -9.44 11.02 -0.10
N VAL A 212 -9.47 10.77 -1.40
CA VAL A 212 -9.14 9.48 -1.99
C VAL A 212 -7.89 9.65 -2.84
N GLU A 213 -6.88 8.87 -2.55
CA GLU A 213 -5.66 8.80 -3.36
C GLU A 213 -5.84 7.71 -4.42
N GLU A 214 -5.47 8.02 -5.66
CA GLU A 214 -5.58 7.11 -6.78
C GLU A 214 -4.20 6.64 -7.23
N TYR A 215 -4.03 5.32 -7.39
CA TYR A 215 -2.80 4.72 -7.87
C TYR A 215 -3.09 3.91 -9.12
N ALA A 216 -2.41 4.22 -10.22
CA ALA A 216 -2.51 3.47 -11.47
C ALA A 216 -1.64 2.23 -11.41
N ILE A 217 -2.26 1.05 -11.36
CA ILE A 217 -1.56 -0.22 -11.36
C ILE A 217 -1.43 -0.71 -12.80
N PRO A 218 -0.21 -0.87 -13.33
CA PRO A 218 -0.02 -1.36 -14.69
C PRO A 218 -0.55 -2.78 -14.89
N ASP A 219 -0.98 -3.12 -16.10
CA ASP A 219 -1.38 -4.49 -16.45
C ASP A 219 -0.21 -5.46 -16.33
N GLU A 220 0.98 -5.03 -16.72
CA GLU A 220 2.20 -5.82 -16.71
C GLU A 220 3.35 -5.05 -16.07
N ALA A 221 4.20 -5.77 -15.35
CA ALA A 221 5.42 -5.24 -14.81
C ALA A 221 6.43 -4.95 -15.91
N HIS A 222 7.17 -3.85 -15.78
CA HIS A 222 8.29 -3.54 -16.67
C HIS A 222 9.48 -4.43 -16.35
N LEU A 223 9.97 -5.17 -17.36
CA LEU A 223 11.18 -5.98 -17.27
C LEU A 223 12.39 -5.17 -17.72
N PRO A 224 13.53 -5.23 -16.99
CA PRO A 224 14.80 -4.73 -17.53
C PRO A 224 15.20 -5.58 -18.77
N GLU A 225 15.91 -4.96 -19.71
CA GLU A 225 16.45 -5.69 -20.86
C GLU A 225 17.40 -6.79 -20.40
N LEU A 226 17.19 -7.99 -20.92
CA LEU A 226 17.95 -9.19 -20.55
C LEU A 226 18.69 -9.75 -21.76
N SER A 227 19.91 -10.22 -21.53
CA SER A 227 20.54 -11.18 -22.42
C SER A 227 20.81 -12.48 -21.68
N THR A 228 20.39 -13.60 -22.25
CA THR A 228 20.65 -14.93 -21.69
C THR A 228 21.76 -15.59 -22.46
N VAL A 229 22.75 -16.16 -21.77
CA VAL A 229 23.73 -17.07 -22.35
C VAL A 229 23.24 -18.50 -22.10
N LYS A 230 22.97 -19.20 -23.18
CA LYS A 230 22.61 -20.62 -23.11
C LYS A 230 23.88 -21.49 -23.14
N GLN A 231 23.92 -22.45 -22.25
CA GLN A 231 24.82 -23.60 -22.50
C GLN A 231 24.16 -24.55 -23.49
N SER A 232 24.95 -25.15 -24.38
CA SER A 232 24.42 -26.10 -25.35
C SER A 232 23.78 -27.31 -24.65
N GLY A 233 22.50 -27.55 -24.95
CA GLY A 233 21.76 -28.69 -24.44
C GLY A 233 20.97 -28.46 -23.14
N GLY A 234 20.96 -27.24 -22.58
CA GLY A 234 20.19 -26.92 -21.38
C GLY A 234 18.87 -26.16 -21.64
N PRO A 235 17.98 -26.09 -20.65
CA PRO A 235 16.78 -25.26 -20.74
C PRO A 235 17.13 -23.77 -20.85
N SER A 236 16.21 -23.00 -21.44
CA SER A 236 16.35 -21.56 -21.52
C SER A 236 16.11 -20.93 -20.14
N LEU A 237 16.97 -19.99 -19.77
CA LEU A 237 16.80 -19.18 -18.58
C LEU A 237 16.28 -17.80 -18.95
N GLY A 238 15.37 -17.28 -18.16
CA GLY A 238 14.85 -15.94 -18.30
C GLY A 238 14.47 -15.36 -16.94
N LEU A 239 14.13 -14.09 -16.95
CA LEU A 239 13.48 -13.44 -15.81
C LEU A 239 12.03 -13.14 -16.17
N LYS A 240 11.17 -13.36 -15.21
CA LYS A 240 9.77 -12.96 -15.23
C LYS A 240 9.58 -11.86 -14.20
N ALA A 241 8.90 -10.78 -14.58
CA ALA A 241 8.47 -9.79 -13.62
C ALA A 241 7.02 -10.05 -13.21
N THR A 242 6.77 -9.97 -11.92
CA THR A 242 5.44 -10.14 -11.35
C THR A 242 5.13 -8.96 -10.46
N GLN A 243 3.95 -8.36 -10.66
CA GLN A 243 3.44 -7.31 -9.78
C GLN A 243 2.61 -7.94 -8.67
N ARG A 244 2.86 -7.51 -7.43
CA ARG A 244 2.10 -7.94 -6.26
C ARG A 244 1.56 -6.75 -5.48
N LEU A 245 0.26 -6.79 -5.22
CA LEU A 245 -0.37 -5.86 -4.29
C LEU A 245 -0.25 -6.40 -2.87
N ALA A 246 0.14 -5.52 -1.95
CA ALA A 246 0.30 -5.89 -0.53
C ALA A 246 -1.03 -6.23 0.14
N PHE A 247 -2.13 -5.64 -0.35
CA PHE A 247 -3.44 -5.69 0.28
C PHE A 247 -4.54 -6.03 -0.72
N LYS A 248 -5.56 -6.72 -0.25
CA LYS A 248 -6.76 -7.04 -1.05
C LYS A 248 -7.82 -5.95 -0.94
N ASP A 249 -8.80 -5.99 -1.84
CA ASP A 249 -9.94 -5.07 -1.85
C ASP A 249 -10.69 -5.07 -0.51
N GLY A 250 -10.94 -3.88 0.03
CA GLY A 250 -11.66 -3.67 1.27
C GLY A 250 -10.83 -3.81 2.55
N GLU A 251 -9.53 -4.09 2.46
CA GLU A 251 -8.68 -4.27 3.63
C GLU A 251 -8.37 -2.94 4.32
N LEU A 252 -8.44 -2.93 5.65
CA LEU A 252 -8.04 -1.82 6.50
C LEU A 252 -6.63 -2.05 7.04
N ILE A 253 -5.75 -1.10 6.81
CA ILE A 253 -4.36 -1.15 7.26
C ILE A 253 -4.15 -0.12 8.36
N LYS A 254 -3.87 -0.60 9.57
CA LYS A 254 -3.60 0.22 10.75
C LYS A 254 -2.14 0.64 10.77
N SER A 255 -1.87 1.90 10.48
CA SER A 255 -0.52 2.46 10.51
C SER A 255 -0.57 3.97 10.69
N VAL A 256 0.43 4.51 11.35
CA VAL A 256 0.72 5.95 11.37
C VAL A 256 1.58 6.31 10.17
N GLU A 257 2.53 5.44 9.85
CA GLU A 257 3.47 5.62 8.74
C GLU A 257 2.87 5.14 7.41
N GLY A 258 3.45 5.62 6.33
CA GLY A 258 3.10 5.17 4.99
C GLY A 258 3.40 3.69 4.77
N VAL A 259 2.62 3.08 3.91
CA VAL A 259 2.76 1.67 3.53
C VAL A 259 2.98 1.54 2.03
N GLU A 260 3.61 0.45 1.66
CA GLU A 260 3.88 0.08 0.28
C GLU A 260 2.68 -0.68 -0.29
N LEU A 261 2.15 -0.24 -1.43
CA LEU A 261 0.97 -0.83 -2.06
C LEU A 261 1.31 -1.86 -3.13
N LEU A 262 2.34 -1.58 -3.91
CA LEU A 262 2.74 -2.40 -5.06
C LEU A 262 4.21 -2.77 -4.96
N ARG A 263 4.50 -4.04 -5.20
CA ARG A 263 5.86 -4.57 -5.27
C ARG A 263 6.06 -5.31 -6.58
N THR A 264 7.13 -5.02 -7.27
CA THR A 264 7.54 -5.77 -8.46
C THR A 264 8.64 -6.74 -8.09
N GLN A 265 8.44 -8.03 -8.41
CA GLN A 265 9.39 -9.10 -8.15
C GLN A 265 9.97 -9.59 -9.47
N LEU A 266 11.29 -9.79 -9.49
CA LEU A 266 11.98 -10.49 -10.58
C LEU A 266 12.15 -11.95 -10.17
N ILE A 267 11.63 -12.86 -10.97
CA ILE A 267 11.62 -14.30 -10.70
C ILE A 267 12.40 -15.01 -11.79
N LEU A 268 13.27 -15.94 -11.38
CA LEU A 268 13.96 -16.81 -12.33
C LEU A 268 12.97 -17.79 -12.93
N ASP A 269 12.90 -17.84 -14.25
CA ASP A 269 12.04 -18.75 -15.01
C ASP A 269 12.85 -19.60 -15.97
N THR A 270 12.54 -20.89 -16.03
CA THR A 270 13.14 -21.84 -16.95
C THR A 270 12.08 -22.40 -17.88
N TYR A 271 12.33 -22.41 -19.20
CA TYR A 271 11.41 -22.91 -20.23
C TYR A 271 12.10 -23.67 -21.39
#